data_be0fe3f7e9d174354eae1af9e5dd2d26
#
_entry.id   be0fe3f7e9d174354eae1af9e5dd2d26
#
_cell.length_a   1.000
_cell.length_b   1.000
_cell.length_c   1.000
_cell.angle_alpha   90.00
_cell.angle_beta   90.00
_cell.angle_gamma   90.00
#
_symmetry.space_group_name_H-M   'P 1'
#
loop_
_entity.id
_entity.type
_entity.pdbx_description
1 polymer ?
#
loop_
_entity_poly.entity_id
_entity_poly.type
_entity_poly.pdbx_seq_one_letter_code
_entity_poly.pdbx_strand_id
1 'polypeptide(L)'
;MERCQVTMVASLLVLAFLWSGLSWGASADKPWGPMSEIENAARKEGRLTIYAAPGHVSADAQQAIGPFFKERYGITIDWTTLSARDISPRVIAEQTTKQYVADVAMSGIAGNYTELKPRGYVLPILAPSTLEKGVWRLDPTIATPKDRDWLYIFMPLYPSFFINTSLVRPGEEPRSYQDLLSPKWKGKIVLQIPWSGGTGSGWFRATYKKLGLDYMRALANQVALVRNVTDSADEVARGQFPIGISAETTRGQQLVSQGAPVKFLQPKEGSHLAALGMELIPNAPHANAAKLFINWFYSKEGQSLYAVKNLVISVRKDIPQDHILPDMRYIEGAPFMMPEAEDFTAQGSQEFTKVAQQIFDRGTK
;
A
#
# COMPACT_ATOMS: atom_id res chain seq x y z
N MET A 1 -28.79 88.09 2.31
CA MET A 1 -29.34 86.70 2.18
C MET A 1 -28.24 85.87 1.56
N GLU A 2 -27.31 85.47 2.39
CA GLU A 2 -26.15 84.70 1.99
C GLU A 2 -26.40 83.21 2.33
N ARG A 3 -26.22 82.36 1.33
CA ARG A 3 -26.28 80.87 1.51
C ARG A 3 -24.93 80.39 1.91
N CYS A 4 -24.82 79.87 3.10
CA CYS A 4 -23.65 79.15 3.60
C CYS A 4 -23.67 77.68 3.03
N GLN A 5 -22.71 77.40 2.17
CA GLN A 5 -22.45 76.01 1.73
C GLN A 5 -21.46 75.36 2.70
N VAL A 6 -21.90 74.33 3.39
CA VAL A 6 -21.04 73.42 4.21
C VAL A 6 -20.56 72.26 3.34
N THR A 7 -19.27 72.32 3.05
CA THR A 7 -18.60 71.22 2.31
C THR A 7 -18.23 70.14 3.29
N MET A 8 -18.85 68.94 3.17
CA MET A 8 -18.56 67.73 3.96
C MET A 8 -17.46 66.95 3.26
N VAL A 9 -16.27 66.98 3.82
CA VAL A 9 -15.15 66.15 3.35
C VAL A 9 -15.29 64.79 4.01
N ALA A 10 -15.69 63.80 3.22
CA ALA A 10 -15.73 62.41 3.65
C ALA A 10 -14.34 61.74 3.43
N SER A 11 -13.61 61.54 4.51
CA SER A 11 -12.37 60.76 4.52
C SER A 11 -12.67 59.28 4.46
N LEU A 12 -12.49 58.68 3.29
CA LEU A 12 -12.50 57.20 3.11
C LEU A 12 -11.17 56.63 3.62
N LEU A 13 -11.19 56.02 4.82
CA LEU A 13 -10.14 55.14 5.29
C LEU A 13 -10.28 53.79 4.59
N VAL A 14 -9.45 53.54 3.57
CA VAL A 14 -9.29 52.23 2.94
C VAL A 14 -8.41 51.39 3.85
N LEU A 15 -9.02 50.54 4.66
CA LEU A 15 -8.34 49.45 5.37
C LEU A 15 -7.94 48.38 4.35
N ALA A 16 -6.71 48.43 3.87
CA ALA A 16 -6.10 47.37 3.11
C ALA A 16 -5.84 46.19 4.07
N PHE A 17 -6.74 45.21 4.07
CA PHE A 17 -6.46 43.89 4.62
C PHE A 17 -5.39 43.23 3.73
N LEU A 18 -4.15 43.28 4.19
CA LEU A 18 -3.08 42.45 3.69
C LEU A 18 -3.43 41.00 4.08
N TRP A 19 -4.13 40.34 3.20
CA TRP A 19 -4.20 38.87 3.21
C TRP A 19 -2.80 38.36 2.85
N SER A 20 -1.98 38.15 3.87
CA SER A 20 -0.78 37.34 3.73
C SER A 20 -1.23 35.91 3.42
N GLY A 21 -1.49 35.64 2.15
CA GLY A 21 -1.61 34.31 1.64
C GLY A 21 -0.30 33.61 1.98
N LEU A 22 -0.30 32.81 3.04
CA LEU A 22 0.69 31.77 3.20
C LEU A 22 0.56 30.84 1.98
N SER A 23 1.32 31.15 0.94
CA SER A 23 1.58 30.19 -0.12
C SER A 23 2.34 29.02 0.52
N TRP A 24 1.65 27.95 0.77
CA TRP A 24 2.23 26.65 1.05
C TRP A 24 2.87 26.10 -0.25
N GLY A 25 3.83 26.83 -0.75
CA GLY A 25 4.82 26.35 -1.70
C GLY A 25 5.98 25.78 -0.90
N ALA A 26 5.76 24.73 -0.14
CA ALA A 26 6.85 23.93 0.37
C ALA A 26 7.57 23.36 -0.84
N SER A 27 8.85 23.77 -1.03
CA SER A 27 9.68 23.15 -2.04
C SER A 27 9.75 21.66 -1.75
N ALA A 28 9.15 20.85 -2.60
CA ALA A 28 8.98 19.41 -2.46
C ALA A 28 10.31 18.61 -2.42
N ASP A 29 11.46 19.29 -2.39
CA ASP A 29 12.77 18.67 -2.60
C ASP A 29 13.79 18.85 -1.47
N LYS A 30 13.42 19.51 -0.36
CA LYS A 30 14.36 19.64 0.76
C LYS A 30 14.20 18.50 1.76
N PRO A 31 15.25 17.69 2.00
CA PRO A 31 15.26 16.71 3.08
C PRO A 31 14.84 17.34 4.41
N TRP A 32 14.28 16.53 5.29
CA TRP A 32 14.10 16.94 6.69
C TRP A 32 15.45 17.43 7.25
N GLY A 33 15.43 18.33 8.21
CA GLY A 33 16.64 18.86 8.85
C GLY A 33 17.55 17.77 9.42
N PRO A 34 18.63 18.14 10.11
CA PRO A 34 19.61 17.19 10.62
C PRO A 34 18.95 16.07 11.43
N MET A 35 19.19 14.83 11.07
CA MET A 35 18.60 13.67 11.75
C MET A 35 18.97 13.60 13.22
N SER A 36 20.13 14.13 13.63
CA SER A 36 20.54 14.23 15.04
C SER A 36 19.62 15.13 15.87
N GLU A 37 19.12 16.22 15.31
CA GLU A 37 18.16 17.12 15.98
C GLU A 37 16.78 16.43 16.10
N ILE A 38 16.35 15.76 15.02
CA ILE A 38 15.11 14.98 15.00
C ILE A 38 15.19 13.86 16.03
N GLU A 39 16.29 13.11 16.11
CA GLU A 39 16.48 12.04 17.09
C GLU A 39 16.46 12.59 18.52
N ASN A 40 17.15 13.69 18.80
CA ASN A 40 17.12 14.31 20.13
C ASN A 40 15.72 14.78 20.54
N ALA A 41 14.93 15.30 19.63
CA ALA A 41 13.55 15.68 19.87
C ALA A 41 12.65 14.44 20.04
N ALA A 42 12.80 13.43 19.20
CA ALA A 42 12.06 12.17 19.26
C ALA A 42 12.28 11.42 20.60
N ARG A 43 13.53 11.42 21.11
CA ARG A 43 13.84 10.86 22.44
C ARG A 43 13.08 11.55 23.57
N LYS A 44 12.86 12.88 23.47
CA LYS A 44 12.05 13.64 24.43
C LYS A 44 10.56 13.33 24.31
N GLU A 45 10.06 13.08 23.09
CA GLU A 45 8.68 12.62 22.86
C GLU A 45 8.47 11.23 23.44
N GLY A 46 9.45 10.32 23.35
CA GLY A 46 9.51 9.03 24.03
C GLY A 46 8.45 8.01 23.60
N ARG A 47 7.58 8.36 22.65
CA ARG A 47 6.45 7.56 22.20
C ARG A 47 6.21 7.73 20.71
N LEU A 48 5.56 6.74 20.08
CA LEU A 48 5.15 6.76 18.69
C LEU A 48 3.89 5.91 18.54
N THR A 49 2.85 6.43 17.91
CA THR A 49 1.61 5.70 17.62
C THR A 49 1.50 5.40 16.13
N ILE A 50 1.42 4.11 15.79
CA ILE A 50 1.32 3.65 14.40
C ILE A 50 0.01 2.90 14.20
N TYR A 51 -0.80 3.34 13.23
CA TYR A 51 -1.95 2.60 12.75
C TYR A 51 -1.53 1.70 11.60
N ALA A 52 -1.78 0.41 11.71
CA ALA A 52 -1.37 -0.55 10.69
C ALA A 52 -2.43 -1.64 10.48
N ALA A 53 -2.64 -2.05 9.23
CA ALA A 53 -3.43 -3.23 8.95
C ALA A 53 -2.57 -4.50 9.15
N PRO A 54 -3.18 -5.66 9.50
CA PRO A 54 -2.45 -6.90 9.76
C PRO A 54 -1.52 -7.33 8.61
N GLY A 55 -1.93 -7.12 7.35
CA GLY A 55 -1.12 -7.43 6.17
C GLY A 55 0.05 -6.47 5.92
N HIS A 56 0.14 -5.35 6.67
CA HIS A 56 1.22 -4.38 6.53
C HIS A 56 2.35 -4.67 7.52
N VAL A 57 2.01 -5.00 8.77
CA VAL A 57 3.00 -5.33 9.80
C VAL A 57 2.49 -6.51 10.61
N SER A 58 3.15 -7.66 10.47
CA SER A 58 2.83 -8.87 11.22
C SER A 58 3.11 -8.71 12.72
N ALA A 59 2.53 -9.56 13.55
CA ALA A 59 2.81 -9.60 14.99
C ALA A 59 4.31 -9.80 15.26
N ASP A 60 4.98 -10.67 14.50
CA ASP A 60 6.42 -10.93 14.64
C ASP A 60 7.27 -9.70 14.31
N ALA A 61 6.87 -8.93 13.28
CA ALA A 61 7.55 -7.68 12.95
C ALA A 61 7.31 -6.62 14.04
N GLN A 62 6.10 -6.49 14.58
CA GLN A 62 5.80 -5.57 15.69
C GLN A 62 6.63 -5.92 16.94
N GLN A 63 6.70 -7.22 17.29
CA GLN A 63 7.46 -7.72 18.43
C GLN A 63 8.98 -7.56 18.28
N ALA A 64 9.49 -7.50 17.05
CA ALA A 64 10.91 -7.25 16.80
C ALA A 64 11.23 -5.75 16.80
N ILE A 65 10.40 -4.94 16.13
CA ILE A 65 10.64 -3.50 15.94
C ILE A 65 10.42 -2.72 17.23
N GLY A 66 9.37 -3.02 18.00
CA GLY A 66 9.05 -2.28 19.22
C GLY A 66 10.18 -2.30 20.25
N PRO A 67 10.68 -3.46 20.70
CA PRO A 67 11.81 -3.56 21.61
C PRO A 67 13.09 -2.92 21.06
N PHE A 68 13.39 -3.10 19.77
CA PHE A 68 14.51 -2.45 19.11
C PHE A 68 14.46 -0.93 19.25
N PHE A 69 13.30 -0.31 18.99
CA PHE A 69 13.12 1.14 19.13
C PHE A 69 13.25 1.61 20.57
N LYS A 70 12.71 0.83 21.50
CA LYS A 70 12.81 1.14 22.94
C LYS A 70 14.23 1.10 23.44
N GLU A 71 15.00 0.09 23.06
CA GLU A 71 16.39 -0.07 23.47
C GLU A 71 17.28 1.02 22.84
N ARG A 72 17.15 1.23 21.53
CA ARG A 72 18.05 2.13 20.78
C ARG A 72 17.75 3.61 20.99
N TYR A 73 16.48 3.97 21.00
CA TYR A 73 16.04 5.37 21.00
C TYR A 73 15.28 5.79 22.26
N GLY A 74 14.92 4.88 23.14
CA GLY A 74 14.08 5.16 24.32
C GLY A 74 12.60 5.36 23.96
N ILE A 75 12.20 5.09 22.72
CA ILE A 75 10.85 5.36 22.22
C ILE A 75 10.00 4.08 22.29
N THR A 76 8.85 4.17 22.92
CA THR A 76 7.84 3.11 22.94
C THR A 76 6.94 3.25 21.70
N ILE A 77 6.78 2.17 20.92
CA ILE A 77 5.85 2.15 19.79
C ILE A 77 4.53 1.53 20.23
N ASP A 78 3.46 2.29 20.09
CA ASP A 78 2.08 1.81 20.29
C ASP A 78 1.48 1.42 18.93
N TRP A 79 1.42 0.13 18.70
CA TRP A 79 0.80 -0.41 17.52
C TRP A 79 -0.71 -0.51 17.69
N THR A 80 -1.47 0.20 16.86
CA THR A 80 -2.93 0.06 16.78
C THR A 80 -3.27 -0.70 15.50
N THR A 81 -3.63 -1.97 15.66
CA THR A 81 -4.03 -2.82 14.53
C THR A 81 -5.49 -2.53 14.17
N LEU A 82 -5.71 -2.04 12.97
CA LEU A 82 -7.02 -1.72 12.40
C LEU A 82 -7.20 -2.44 11.07
N SER A 83 -8.45 -2.70 10.66
CA SER A 83 -8.68 -3.12 9.28
C SER A 83 -8.24 -2.00 8.32
N ALA A 84 -7.77 -2.35 7.12
CA ALA A 84 -7.33 -1.34 6.15
C ALA A 84 -8.43 -0.32 5.80
N ARG A 85 -9.71 -0.67 5.99
CA ARG A 85 -10.85 0.22 5.74
C ARG A 85 -11.11 1.21 6.87
N ASP A 86 -10.63 0.92 8.09
CA ASP A 86 -10.91 1.72 9.29
C ASP A 86 -9.81 2.74 9.57
N ILE A 87 -8.62 2.60 8.94
CA ILE A 87 -7.49 3.50 9.17
C ILE A 87 -7.83 4.93 8.74
N SER A 88 -8.22 5.12 7.47
CA SER A 88 -8.54 6.47 6.96
C SER A 88 -9.71 7.13 7.69
N PRO A 89 -10.86 6.48 7.92
CA PRO A 89 -11.94 7.05 8.72
C PRO A 89 -11.51 7.43 10.14
N ARG A 90 -10.64 6.64 10.77
CA ARG A 90 -10.10 6.94 12.10
C ARG A 90 -9.25 8.20 12.08
N VAL A 91 -8.31 8.29 11.16
CA VAL A 91 -7.47 9.49 10.99
C VAL A 91 -8.34 10.73 10.70
N ILE A 92 -9.34 10.61 9.82
CA ILE A 92 -10.27 11.71 9.50
C ILE A 92 -11.01 12.18 10.76
N ALA A 93 -11.52 11.27 11.58
CA ALA A 93 -12.21 11.61 12.82
C ALA A 93 -11.28 12.39 13.78
N GLU A 94 -10.04 11.93 13.97
CA GLU A 94 -9.04 12.57 14.81
C GLU A 94 -8.69 13.98 14.32
N GLN A 95 -8.43 14.13 13.02
CA GLN A 95 -8.10 15.43 12.42
C GLN A 95 -9.29 16.40 12.51
N THR A 96 -10.52 15.93 12.29
CA THR A 96 -11.73 16.74 12.35
C THR A 96 -12.03 17.23 13.77
N THR A 97 -11.89 16.34 14.76
CA THR A 97 -12.16 16.65 16.18
C THR A 97 -10.96 17.29 16.88
N LYS A 98 -9.81 17.41 16.20
CA LYS A 98 -8.53 17.87 16.75
C LYS A 98 -8.05 17.04 17.96
N GLN A 99 -8.43 15.76 17.98
CA GLN A 99 -7.98 14.78 18.99
C GLN A 99 -6.94 13.86 18.33
N TYR A 100 -5.75 14.40 18.11
CA TYR A 100 -4.68 13.75 17.37
C TYR A 100 -4.10 12.57 18.16
N VAL A 101 -4.02 11.41 17.54
CA VAL A 101 -3.48 10.17 18.14
C VAL A 101 -2.45 9.53 17.21
N ALA A 102 -2.80 9.35 15.94
CA ALA A 102 -1.91 8.73 14.97
C ALA A 102 -0.73 9.63 14.61
N ASP A 103 0.48 9.09 14.65
CA ASP A 103 1.70 9.74 14.14
C ASP A 103 2.01 9.26 12.71
N VAL A 104 1.84 7.96 12.49
CA VAL A 104 2.08 7.28 11.21
C VAL A 104 0.89 6.36 10.92
N ALA A 105 0.49 6.29 9.67
CA ALA A 105 -0.43 5.27 9.19
C ALA A 105 0.25 4.36 8.16
N MET A 106 -0.08 3.07 8.20
CA MET A 106 0.32 2.10 7.20
C MET A 106 -0.94 1.54 6.57
N SER A 107 -1.29 2.06 5.39
CA SER A 107 -2.56 1.79 4.72
C SER A 107 -2.40 1.46 3.24
N GLY A 108 -3.51 1.11 2.59
CA GLY A 108 -3.57 0.99 1.14
C GLY A 108 -3.71 2.37 0.48
N ILE A 109 -3.08 2.55 -0.68
CA ILE A 109 -3.08 3.81 -1.43
C ILE A 109 -4.50 4.35 -1.72
N ALA A 110 -5.49 3.49 -1.81
CA ALA A 110 -6.87 3.92 -2.05
C ALA A 110 -7.37 4.87 -0.95
N GLY A 111 -7.13 4.54 0.33
CA GLY A 111 -7.50 5.40 1.45
C GLY A 111 -6.79 6.75 1.41
N ASN A 112 -5.49 6.74 1.06
CA ASN A 112 -4.74 7.99 0.85
C ASN A 112 -5.40 8.86 -0.22
N TYR A 113 -5.54 8.34 -1.45
CA TYR A 113 -6.00 9.12 -2.60
C TYR A 113 -7.46 9.56 -2.52
N THR A 114 -8.34 8.70 -1.98
CA THR A 114 -9.78 9.02 -1.93
C THR A 114 -10.18 9.79 -0.69
N GLU A 115 -9.43 9.68 0.39
CA GLU A 115 -9.88 10.15 1.69
C GLU A 115 -8.92 11.13 2.37
N LEU A 116 -7.65 10.75 2.57
CA LEU A 116 -6.73 11.54 3.38
C LEU A 116 -6.11 12.71 2.61
N LYS A 117 -5.54 12.46 1.44
CA LYS A 117 -4.88 13.46 0.62
C LYS A 117 -5.79 14.62 0.20
N PRO A 118 -7.05 14.39 -0.29
CA PRO A 118 -7.94 15.50 -0.64
C PRO A 118 -8.30 16.41 0.52
N ARG A 119 -8.13 15.94 1.77
CA ARG A 119 -8.38 16.70 3.01
C ARG A 119 -7.12 17.34 3.59
N GLY A 120 -5.95 17.12 2.99
CA GLY A 120 -4.67 17.56 3.53
C GLY A 120 -4.22 16.82 4.79
N TYR A 121 -4.65 15.58 4.96
CA TYR A 121 -4.36 14.77 6.16
C TYR A 121 -3.18 13.81 5.98
N VAL A 122 -2.30 14.15 5.06
CA VAL A 122 -1.00 13.49 4.84
C VAL A 122 0.08 14.54 4.56
N LEU A 123 1.31 14.23 4.96
CA LEU A 123 2.47 15.10 4.77
C LEU A 123 3.50 14.43 3.86
N PRO A 124 4.29 15.20 3.08
CA PRO A 124 5.39 14.66 2.30
C PRO A 124 6.44 13.97 3.18
N ILE A 125 6.87 12.78 2.77
CA ILE A 125 7.94 12.01 3.41
C ILE A 125 9.25 12.32 2.71
N LEU A 126 10.09 13.12 3.37
CA LEU A 126 11.38 13.61 2.86
C LEU A 126 12.55 13.11 3.73
N ALA A 127 12.42 11.89 4.24
CA ALA A 127 13.45 11.24 5.05
C ALA A 127 14.72 11.02 4.21
N PRO A 128 15.92 11.30 4.72
CA PRO A 128 17.18 11.07 3.99
C PRO A 128 17.30 9.66 3.43
N SER A 129 16.91 8.65 4.19
CA SER A 129 16.92 7.25 3.74
C SER A 129 16.07 6.99 2.51
N THR A 130 14.95 7.72 2.35
CA THR A 130 14.06 7.57 1.18
C THR A 130 14.59 8.28 -0.07
N LEU A 131 15.61 9.11 0.08
CA LEU A 131 16.25 9.87 -0.99
C LEU A 131 17.53 9.22 -1.49
N GLU A 132 17.97 8.11 -0.90
CA GLU A 132 19.12 7.34 -1.36
C GLU A 132 18.91 6.87 -2.82
N LYS A 133 19.92 7.10 -3.66
CA LYS A 133 19.85 6.70 -5.07
C LYS A 133 20.48 5.32 -5.30
N GLY A 134 19.96 4.58 -6.25
CA GLY A 134 20.55 3.33 -6.72
C GLY A 134 20.40 2.12 -5.80
N VAL A 135 19.67 2.25 -4.69
CA VAL A 135 19.45 1.17 -3.71
C VAL A 135 18.06 0.52 -3.82
N TRP A 136 17.18 1.09 -4.60
CA TRP A 136 15.79 0.66 -4.67
C TRP A 136 15.57 -0.44 -5.71
N ARG A 137 14.88 -1.50 -5.34
CA ARG A 137 14.30 -2.50 -6.23
C ARG A 137 12.99 -1.95 -6.81
N LEU A 138 12.16 -1.42 -5.94
CA LEU A 138 11.02 -0.60 -6.29
C LEU A 138 11.21 0.75 -5.59
N ASP A 139 11.27 1.84 -6.35
CA ASP A 139 11.32 3.19 -5.76
C ASP A 139 10.07 3.38 -4.89
N PRO A 140 10.22 3.69 -3.61
CA PRO A 140 9.09 3.85 -2.70
C PRO A 140 8.08 4.91 -3.15
N THR A 141 8.51 5.85 -3.99
CA THR A 141 7.68 6.97 -4.48
C THR A 141 6.98 6.70 -5.80
N ILE A 142 7.06 5.48 -6.33
CA ILE A 142 6.60 5.19 -7.70
C ILE A 142 5.09 5.45 -7.88
N ALA A 143 4.30 5.27 -6.83
CA ALA A 143 2.87 5.54 -6.86
C ALA A 143 2.53 7.04 -6.68
N THR A 144 3.39 7.80 -5.98
CA THR A 144 3.20 9.23 -5.71
C THR A 144 4.49 10.02 -5.94
N PRO A 145 5.09 9.96 -7.13
CA PRO A 145 6.45 10.44 -7.37
C PRO A 145 6.65 11.94 -7.14
N LYS A 146 5.57 12.74 -7.25
CA LYS A 146 5.63 14.20 -7.09
C LYS A 146 5.40 14.64 -5.65
N ASP A 147 4.44 14.02 -4.97
CA ASP A 147 3.93 14.51 -3.68
C ASP A 147 4.59 13.82 -2.49
N ARG A 148 5.11 12.60 -2.69
CA ARG A 148 5.78 11.79 -1.66
C ARG A 148 4.98 11.62 -0.37
N ASP A 149 3.66 11.73 -0.43
CA ASP A 149 2.75 11.65 0.70
C ASP A 149 2.29 10.21 1.02
N TRP A 150 2.75 9.26 0.22
CA TRP A 150 2.55 7.85 0.40
C TRP A 150 3.73 7.08 -0.20
N LEU A 151 4.35 6.18 0.56
CA LEU A 151 5.50 5.40 0.11
C LEU A 151 5.28 3.91 0.32
N TYR A 152 5.68 3.08 -0.63
CA TYR A 152 5.69 1.63 -0.45
C TYR A 152 6.54 1.20 0.74
N ILE A 153 6.00 0.31 1.59
CA ILE A 153 6.70 -0.22 2.77
C ILE A 153 7.53 -1.46 2.46
N PHE A 154 7.17 -2.22 1.44
CA PHE A 154 7.91 -3.35 0.89
C PHE A 154 7.58 -3.49 -0.60
N MET A 155 8.23 -4.39 -1.31
CA MET A 155 7.84 -4.74 -2.67
C MET A 155 6.65 -5.70 -2.59
N PRO A 156 5.41 -5.23 -2.74
CA PRO A 156 4.22 -6.05 -2.54
C PRO A 156 3.92 -6.86 -3.79
N LEU A 157 4.91 -7.64 -4.22
CA LEU A 157 4.81 -8.51 -5.38
C LEU A 157 4.00 -9.75 -5.01
N TYR A 158 2.86 -9.89 -5.66
CA TYR A 158 2.04 -11.09 -5.53
C TYR A 158 2.32 -11.99 -6.74
N PRO A 159 2.94 -13.18 -6.53
CA PRO A 159 2.98 -14.19 -7.56
C PRO A 159 1.55 -14.42 -8.04
N SER A 160 1.33 -14.26 -9.35
CA SER A 160 -0.04 -14.17 -9.84
C SER A 160 -0.78 -15.49 -9.80
N PHE A 161 -0.04 -16.63 -9.79
CA PHE A 161 -0.66 -17.94 -9.75
C PHE A 161 -0.17 -18.74 -8.53
N PHE A 162 -1.09 -19.43 -7.93
CA PHE A 162 -0.86 -20.38 -6.84
C PHE A 162 -1.48 -21.70 -7.22
N ILE A 163 -0.70 -22.77 -7.30
CA ILE A 163 -1.15 -24.06 -7.81
C ILE A 163 -1.03 -25.19 -6.78
N ASN A 164 -1.92 -26.18 -6.88
CA ASN A 164 -1.78 -27.44 -6.17
C ASN A 164 -0.97 -28.42 -7.03
N THR A 165 0.21 -28.81 -6.54
CA THR A 165 1.16 -29.66 -7.28
C THR A 165 0.71 -31.12 -7.40
N SER A 166 -0.27 -31.54 -6.60
CA SER A 166 -0.89 -32.86 -6.76
C SER A 166 -1.91 -32.91 -7.90
N LEU A 167 -2.44 -31.75 -8.31
CA LEU A 167 -3.46 -31.61 -9.35
C LEU A 167 -2.91 -31.02 -10.67
N VAL A 168 -1.85 -30.26 -10.59
CA VAL A 168 -1.16 -29.67 -11.75
C VAL A 168 0.21 -30.34 -11.87
N ARG A 169 0.37 -31.19 -12.89
CA ARG A 169 1.61 -31.94 -13.10
C ARG A 169 2.75 -31.04 -13.57
N PRO A 170 4.01 -31.39 -13.27
CA PRO A 170 5.15 -30.73 -13.87
C PRO A 170 5.05 -30.69 -15.40
N GLY A 171 5.26 -29.54 -16.01
CA GLY A 171 5.11 -29.33 -17.45
C GLY A 171 3.69 -28.93 -17.90
N GLU A 172 2.67 -29.07 -17.07
CA GLU A 172 1.30 -28.60 -17.34
C GLU A 172 0.99 -27.24 -16.70
N GLU A 173 1.94 -26.72 -15.92
CA GLU A 173 1.84 -25.46 -15.20
C GLU A 173 1.57 -24.28 -16.14
N PRO A 174 0.63 -23.39 -15.82
CA PRO A 174 0.41 -22.17 -16.61
C PRO A 174 1.62 -21.24 -16.48
N ARG A 175 2.18 -20.81 -17.60
CA ARG A 175 3.34 -19.89 -17.68
C ARG A 175 2.96 -18.47 -18.08
N SER A 176 1.70 -18.29 -18.44
CA SER A 176 1.16 -17.00 -18.90
C SER A 176 -0.30 -16.88 -18.51
N TYR A 177 -0.79 -15.66 -18.49
CA TYR A 177 -2.23 -15.42 -18.33
C TYR A 177 -3.03 -16.06 -19.47
N GLN A 178 -2.48 -16.12 -20.68
CA GLN A 178 -3.15 -16.76 -21.82
C GLN A 178 -3.37 -18.28 -21.59
N ASP A 179 -2.46 -18.95 -20.88
CA ASP A 179 -2.61 -20.38 -20.60
C ASP A 179 -3.82 -20.70 -19.70
N LEU A 180 -4.25 -19.73 -18.88
CA LEU A 180 -5.45 -19.85 -18.02
C LEU A 180 -6.75 -19.94 -18.85
N LEU A 181 -6.73 -19.46 -20.09
CA LEU A 181 -7.89 -19.54 -20.99
C LEU A 181 -8.04 -20.93 -21.66
N SER A 182 -7.10 -21.84 -21.46
CA SER A 182 -7.20 -23.20 -21.97
C SER A 182 -8.47 -23.89 -21.45
N PRO A 183 -9.23 -24.60 -22.30
CA PRO A 183 -10.45 -25.31 -21.90
C PRO A 183 -10.24 -26.31 -20.75
N LYS A 184 -9.02 -26.85 -20.58
CA LYS A 184 -8.68 -27.77 -19.48
C LYS A 184 -8.83 -27.14 -18.09
N TRP A 185 -8.77 -25.80 -17.99
CA TRP A 185 -8.86 -25.05 -16.73
C TRP A 185 -10.25 -24.51 -16.44
N LYS A 186 -11.22 -24.69 -17.33
CA LYS A 186 -12.59 -24.16 -17.13
C LYS A 186 -13.21 -24.69 -15.84
N GLY A 187 -13.62 -23.77 -14.95
CA GLY A 187 -14.18 -24.09 -13.63
C GLY A 187 -13.16 -24.61 -12.61
N LYS A 188 -11.86 -24.63 -12.94
CA LYS A 188 -10.77 -25.13 -12.09
C LYS A 188 -9.85 -24.03 -11.56
N ILE A 189 -10.23 -22.79 -11.72
CA ILE A 189 -9.48 -21.62 -11.27
C ILE A 189 -10.31 -20.88 -10.23
N VAL A 190 -9.72 -20.52 -9.10
CA VAL A 190 -10.35 -19.68 -8.09
C VAL A 190 -9.73 -18.29 -8.08
N LEU A 191 -10.58 -17.27 -7.93
CA LEU A 191 -10.21 -15.86 -7.87
C LEU A 191 -11.02 -15.16 -6.78
N GLN A 192 -10.39 -14.28 -6.00
CA GLN A 192 -11.13 -13.39 -5.12
C GLN A 192 -11.99 -12.42 -5.93
N ILE A 193 -13.22 -12.17 -5.47
CA ILE A 193 -14.16 -11.22 -6.09
C ILE A 193 -13.46 -9.89 -6.41
N PRO A 194 -13.34 -9.50 -7.72
CA PRO A 194 -12.52 -8.35 -8.12
C PRO A 194 -13.08 -6.98 -7.74
N TRP A 195 -14.34 -6.89 -7.33
CA TRP A 195 -15.00 -5.62 -6.96
C TRP A 195 -15.23 -5.44 -5.47
N SER A 196 -14.84 -6.39 -4.64
CA SER A 196 -15.06 -6.33 -3.19
C SER A 196 -13.97 -5.59 -2.40
N GLY A 197 -12.99 -5.00 -3.07
CA GLY A 197 -11.80 -4.43 -2.46
C GLY A 197 -10.71 -5.50 -2.18
N GLY A 198 -9.63 -5.10 -1.54
CA GLY A 198 -8.52 -6.01 -1.20
C GLY A 198 -7.70 -6.48 -2.42
N THR A 199 -7.07 -7.66 -2.28
CA THR A 199 -6.11 -8.20 -3.24
C THR A 199 -6.73 -8.47 -4.63
N GLY A 200 -7.96 -9.00 -4.68
CA GLY A 200 -8.66 -9.24 -5.95
C GLY A 200 -8.94 -7.96 -6.74
N SER A 201 -9.31 -6.89 -6.06
CA SER A 201 -9.49 -5.58 -6.70
C SER A 201 -8.15 -5.00 -7.17
N GLY A 202 -7.09 -5.11 -6.36
CA GLY A 202 -5.75 -4.70 -6.74
C GLY A 202 -5.23 -5.46 -7.96
N TRP A 203 -5.40 -6.79 -7.96
CA TRP A 203 -5.10 -7.63 -9.11
C TRP A 203 -5.84 -7.18 -10.37
N PHE A 204 -7.15 -6.97 -10.27
CA PHE A 204 -7.97 -6.57 -11.42
C PHE A 204 -7.48 -5.25 -12.03
N ARG A 205 -7.21 -4.23 -11.20
CA ARG A 205 -6.70 -2.93 -11.68
C ARG A 205 -5.38 -3.08 -12.42
N ALA A 206 -4.42 -3.80 -11.82
CA ALA A 206 -3.11 -4.00 -12.40
C ALA A 206 -3.15 -4.80 -13.72
N THR A 207 -4.02 -5.81 -13.78
CA THR A 207 -4.07 -6.74 -14.93
C THR A 207 -5.00 -6.28 -16.04
N TYR A 208 -6.10 -5.62 -15.73
CA TYR A 208 -7.08 -5.14 -16.73
C TYR A 208 -6.44 -4.20 -17.75
N LYS A 209 -5.61 -3.25 -17.30
CA LYS A 209 -4.90 -2.34 -18.21
C LYS A 209 -3.92 -3.07 -19.13
N LYS A 210 -3.26 -4.09 -18.62
CA LYS A 210 -2.26 -4.87 -19.36
C LYS A 210 -2.89 -5.85 -20.35
N LEU A 211 -3.97 -6.53 -19.93
CA LEU A 211 -4.53 -7.67 -20.67
C LEU A 211 -5.80 -7.31 -21.44
N GLY A 212 -6.47 -6.23 -21.07
CA GLY A 212 -7.64 -5.70 -21.80
C GLY A 212 -8.97 -6.40 -21.46
N LEU A 213 -10.04 -5.79 -21.95
CA LEU A 213 -11.43 -6.19 -21.68
C LEU A 213 -11.75 -7.60 -22.18
N ASP A 214 -11.31 -7.95 -23.40
CA ASP A 214 -11.65 -9.24 -24.01
C ASP A 214 -11.01 -10.41 -23.26
N TYR A 215 -9.76 -10.21 -22.79
CA TYR A 215 -9.13 -11.19 -21.92
C TYR A 215 -9.92 -11.38 -20.61
N MET A 216 -10.32 -10.29 -19.95
CA MET A 216 -11.06 -10.37 -18.69
C MET A 216 -12.43 -11.05 -18.85
N ARG A 217 -13.13 -10.80 -19.95
CA ARG A 217 -14.37 -11.51 -20.28
C ARG A 217 -14.15 -13.01 -20.52
N ALA A 218 -13.07 -13.36 -21.24
CA ALA A 218 -12.72 -14.76 -21.42
C ALA A 218 -12.38 -15.45 -20.11
N LEU A 219 -11.56 -14.80 -19.27
CA LEU A 219 -11.17 -15.32 -17.95
C LEU A 219 -12.37 -15.47 -17.00
N ALA A 220 -13.31 -14.55 -17.04
CA ALA A 220 -14.53 -14.65 -16.24
C ALA A 220 -15.31 -15.94 -16.53
N ASN A 221 -15.18 -16.54 -17.73
CA ASN A 221 -15.78 -17.82 -18.08
C ASN A 221 -15.01 -19.03 -17.54
N GLN A 222 -13.81 -18.83 -17.00
CA GLN A 222 -12.94 -19.89 -16.50
C GLN A 222 -12.94 -20.04 -14.99
N VAL A 223 -13.25 -18.94 -14.25
CA VAL A 223 -13.00 -18.84 -12.81
C VAL A 223 -14.26 -19.06 -11.96
N ALA A 224 -14.04 -19.63 -10.77
CA ALA A 224 -14.93 -19.52 -9.62
C ALA A 224 -14.51 -18.33 -8.74
N LEU A 225 -15.47 -17.69 -8.07
CA LEU A 225 -15.22 -16.52 -7.25
C LEU A 225 -15.36 -16.85 -5.76
N VAL A 226 -14.43 -16.34 -4.94
CA VAL A 226 -14.46 -16.42 -3.48
C VAL A 226 -14.42 -15.05 -2.86
N ARG A 227 -14.94 -14.92 -1.63
CA ARG A 227 -15.03 -13.61 -0.95
C ARG A 227 -13.69 -13.11 -0.44
N ASN A 228 -12.89 -14.01 0.13
CA ASN A 228 -11.62 -13.67 0.77
C ASN A 228 -10.44 -14.28 0.00
N VAL A 229 -9.33 -13.58 -0.05
CA VAL A 229 -8.10 -14.06 -0.69
C VAL A 229 -7.48 -15.23 0.08
N THR A 230 -7.65 -15.29 1.40
CA THR A 230 -7.21 -16.39 2.25
C THR A 230 -7.96 -17.68 1.90
N ASP A 231 -9.29 -17.59 1.66
CA ASP A 231 -10.10 -18.74 1.24
C ASP A 231 -9.57 -19.33 -0.08
N SER A 232 -9.15 -18.44 -1.03
CA SER A 232 -8.55 -18.88 -2.30
C SER A 232 -7.31 -19.74 -2.09
N ALA A 233 -6.40 -19.33 -1.20
CA ALA A 233 -5.19 -20.12 -0.88
C ALA A 233 -5.53 -21.46 -0.23
N ASP A 234 -6.46 -21.46 0.73
CA ASP A 234 -6.87 -22.65 1.44
C ASP A 234 -7.61 -23.66 0.54
N GLU A 235 -8.44 -23.20 -0.38
CA GLU A 235 -9.16 -24.05 -1.32
C GLU A 235 -8.20 -24.73 -2.31
N VAL A 236 -7.18 -23.99 -2.78
CA VAL A 236 -6.13 -24.59 -3.60
C VAL A 236 -5.32 -25.62 -2.80
N ALA A 237 -4.92 -25.30 -1.57
CA ALA A 237 -4.15 -26.20 -0.74
C ALA A 237 -4.91 -27.50 -0.42
N ARG A 238 -6.23 -27.43 -0.19
CA ARG A 238 -7.10 -28.59 0.02
C ARG A 238 -7.42 -29.38 -1.26
N GLY A 239 -6.99 -28.89 -2.43
CA GLY A 239 -7.23 -29.55 -3.71
C GLY A 239 -8.64 -29.34 -4.29
N GLN A 240 -9.41 -28.36 -3.82
CA GLN A 240 -10.71 -28.01 -4.40
C GLN A 240 -10.53 -27.34 -5.78
N PHE A 241 -9.48 -26.56 -5.91
CA PHE A 241 -9.08 -25.93 -7.17
C PHE A 241 -7.61 -26.22 -7.48
N PRO A 242 -7.28 -26.61 -8.72
CA PRO A 242 -5.89 -26.74 -9.16
C PRO A 242 -5.11 -25.43 -9.15
N ILE A 243 -5.78 -24.30 -9.41
CA ILE A 243 -5.15 -22.98 -9.62
C ILE A 243 -5.92 -21.91 -8.85
N GLY A 244 -5.18 -21.06 -8.13
CA GLY A 244 -5.66 -19.79 -7.57
C GLY A 244 -4.97 -18.61 -8.27
N ILE A 245 -5.73 -17.57 -8.57
CA ILE A 245 -5.18 -16.30 -9.05
C ILE A 245 -5.08 -15.35 -7.86
N SER A 246 -3.91 -14.71 -7.70
CA SER A 246 -3.68 -13.67 -6.69
C SER A 246 -3.95 -14.14 -5.25
N ALA A 247 -3.48 -15.36 -4.90
CA ALA A 247 -3.57 -15.87 -3.54
C ALA A 247 -2.77 -15.00 -2.56
N GLU A 248 -3.24 -14.96 -1.33
CA GLU A 248 -2.57 -14.20 -0.26
C GLU A 248 -1.20 -14.83 0.06
N THR A 249 -0.17 -14.00 -0.03
CA THR A 249 1.23 -14.44 -0.04
C THR A 249 1.68 -15.04 1.28
N THR A 250 1.33 -14.39 2.40
CA THR A 250 1.70 -14.86 3.74
C THR A 250 1.02 -16.19 4.06
N ARG A 251 -0.28 -16.30 3.73
CA ARG A 251 -1.02 -17.56 3.90
C ARG A 251 -0.44 -18.67 3.06
N GLY A 252 -0.11 -18.38 1.80
CA GLY A 252 0.53 -19.36 0.91
C GLY A 252 1.88 -19.83 1.43
N GLN A 253 2.73 -18.95 1.97
CA GLN A 253 4.00 -19.32 2.61
C GLN A 253 3.78 -20.23 3.83
N GLN A 254 2.79 -19.93 4.67
CA GLN A 254 2.43 -20.78 5.80
C GLN A 254 2.01 -22.18 5.35
N LEU A 255 1.19 -22.28 4.30
CA LEU A 255 0.75 -23.56 3.74
C LEU A 255 1.93 -24.37 3.21
N VAL A 256 2.87 -23.74 2.50
CA VAL A 256 4.11 -24.40 2.05
C VAL A 256 4.93 -24.90 3.24
N SER A 257 5.11 -24.06 4.28
CA SER A 257 5.86 -24.47 5.47
C SER A 257 5.20 -25.60 6.27
N GLN A 258 3.89 -25.74 6.15
CA GLN A 258 3.11 -26.85 6.72
C GLN A 258 3.11 -28.12 5.85
N GLY A 259 3.84 -28.12 4.72
CA GLY A 259 3.94 -29.27 3.82
C GLY A 259 2.76 -29.43 2.86
N ALA A 260 1.90 -28.41 2.68
CA ALA A 260 0.85 -28.48 1.68
C ALA A 260 1.46 -28.60 0.27
N PRO A 261 0.85 -29.36 -0.64
CA PRO A 261 1.35 -29.57 -1.99
C PRO A 261 1.03 -28.37 -2.89
N VAL A 262 1.61 -27.21 -2.57
CA VAL A 262 1.32 -25.96 -3.26
C VAL A 262 2.60 -25.25 -3.69
N LYS A 263 2.49 -24.46 -4.75
CA LYS A 263 3.60 -23.73 -5.36
C LYS A 263 3.12 -22.41 -5.93
N PHE A 264 3.96 -21.38 -5.84
CA PHE A 264 3.75 -20.11 -6.53
C PHE A 264 4.34 -20.13 -7.93
N LEU A 265 3.69 -19.44 -8.87
CA LEU A 265 4.17 -19.28 -10.23
C LEU A 265 4.09 -17.81 -10.64
N GLN A 266 5.15 -17.34 -11.30
CA GLN A 266 5.20 -16.01 -11.88
C GLN A 266 4.94 -16.10 -13.40
N PRO A 267 3.85 -15.51 -13.92
CA PRO A 267 3.58 -15.54 -15.35
C PRO A 267 4.55 -14.64 -16.13
N LYS A 268 4.76 -14.93 -17.40
CA LYS A 268 5.66 -14.16 -18.27
C LYS A 268 5.27 -12.69 -18.42
N GLU A 269 4.00 -12.36 -18.28
CA GLU A 269 3.50 -10.98 -18.31
C GLU A 269 3.85 -10.21 -17.05
N GLY A 270 4.25 -10.89 -16.01
CA GLY A 270 4.62 -10.36 -14.71
C GLY A 270 3.59 -10.61 -13.62
N SER A 271 4.06 -10.55 -12.39
CA SER A 271 3.22 -10.55 -11.19
C SER A 271 2.64 -9.16 -10.95
N HIS A 272 1.54 -9.07 -10.21
CA HIS A 272 0.99 -7.75 -9.87
C HIS A 272 1.55 -7.23 -8.56
N LEU A 273 1.63 -5.90 -8.44
CA LEU A 273 1.94 -5.22 -7.19
C LEU A 273 0.65 -4.80 -6.49
N ALA A 274 0.55 -5.10 -5.20
CA ALA A 274 -0.44 -4.47 -4.35
C ALA A 274 0.06 -3.08 -3.91
N ALA A 275 -0.84 -2.18 -3.59
CA ALA A 275 -0.49 -0.83 -3.18
C ALA A 275 -0.60 -0.70 -1.64
N LEU A 276 0.45 -1.12 -0.94
CA LEU A 276 0.58 -1.08 0.52
C LEU A 276 1.71 -0.13 0.90
N GLY A 277 1.40 0.87 1.73
CA GLY A 277 2.34 1.95 2.00
C GLY A 277 2.19 2.61 3.36
N MET A 278 2.96 3.67 3.54
CA MET A 278 3.09 4.45 4.75
C MET A 278 2.78 5.92 4.48
N GLU A 279 2.08 6.55 5.40
CA GLU A 279 1.75 7.97 5.43
C GLU A 279 2.28 8.62 6.71
N LEU A 280 2.76 9.86 6.59
CA LEU A 280 3.05 10.74 7.73
C LEU A 280 1.84 11.62 7.99
N ILE A 281 1.29 11.54 9.20
CA ILE A 281 0.05 12.24 9.56
C ILE A 281 0.36 13.67 10.06
N PRO A 282 -0.38 14.70 9.61
CA PRO A 282 -0.23 16.07 10.14
C PRO A 282 -0.71 16.18 11.58
N ASN A 283 -0.19 17.17 12.30
CA ASN A 283 -0.50 17.40 13.71
C ASN A 283 -0.21 16.21 14.64
N ALA A 284 0.66 15.30 14.19
CA ALA A 284 1.09 14.14 14.95
C ALA A 284 1.61 14.54 16.34
N PRO A 285 1.12 13.93 17.45
CA PRO A 285 1.60 14.22 18.79
C PRO A 285 3.11 14.01 18.97
N HIS A 286 3.68 13.05 18.22
CA HIS A 286 5.09 12.69 18.30
C HIS A 286 5.74 12.80 16.91
N ALA A 287 5.68 14.00 16.33
CA ALA A 287 6.10 14.25 14.95
C ALA A 287 7.58 13.94 14.66
N ASN A 288 8.47 14.13 15.66
CA ASN A 288 9.88 13.80 15.50
C ASN A 288 10.11 12.30 15.62
N ALA A 289 9.41 11.61 16.51
CA ALA A 289 9.45 10.15 16.60
C ALA A 289 8.93 9.51 15.30
N ALA A 290 7.88 10.05 14.70
CA ALA A 290 7.39 9.63 13.39
C ALA A 290 8.45 9.78 12.28
N LYS A 291 9.11 10.94 12.21
CA LYS A 291 10.18 11.19 11.24
C LYS A 291 11.39 10.27 11.46
N LEU A 292 11.79 10.07 12.72
CA LEU A 292 12.88 9.17 13.07
C LEU A 292 12.55 7.73 12.66
N PHE A 293 11.33 7.27 12.97
CA PHE A 293 10.86 5.94 12.60
C PHE A 293 10.87 5.75 11.07
N ILE A 294 10.30 6.67 10.32
CA ILE A 294 10.24 6.60 8.86
C ILE A 294 11.65 6.56 8.27
N ASN A 295 12.56 7.42 8.74
CA ASN A 295 13.94 7.41 8.26
C ASN A 295 14.65 6.09 8.57
N TRP A 296 14.48 5.55 9.76
CA TRP A 296 15.03 4.24 10.12
C TRP A 296 14.36 3.11 9.31
N PHE A 297 13.04 3.14 9.17
CA PHE A 297 12.29 2.08 8.48
C PHE A 297 12.76 1.90 7.02
N TYR A 298 13.07 2.99 6.31
CA TYR A 298 13.58 2.94 4.94
C TYR A 298 15.11 2.80 4.85
N SER A 299 15.83 2.81 5.96
CA SER A 299 17.26 2.48 5.98
C SER A 299 17.47 0.99 5.68
N LYS A 300 18.74 0.63 5.39
CA LYS A 300 19.11 -0.79 5.22
C LYS A 300 18.79 -1.62 6.47
N GLU A 301 19.08 -1.07 7.65
CA GLU A 301 18.83 -1.74 8.94
C GLU A 301 17.33 -2.00 9.16
N GLY A 302 16.50 -0.95 9.02
CA GLY A 302 15.05 -1.04 9.23
C GLY A 302 14.39 -1.98 8.24
N GLN A 303 14.70 -1.84 6.96
CA GLN A 303 14.17 -2.72 5.92
C GLN A 303 14.64 -4.17 6.07
N SER A 304 15.89 -4.42 6.55
CA SER A 304 16.35 -5.79 6.82
C SER A 304 15.56 -6.44 7.94
N LEU A 305 15.38 -5.72 9.06
CA LEU A 305 14.60 -6.24 10.19
C LEU A 305 13.15 -6.49 9.80
N TYR A 306 12.52 -5.48 9.16
CA TYR A 306 11.14 -5.55 8.76
C TYR A 306 10.90 -6.68 7.73
N ALA A 307 11.67 -6.74 6.66
CA ALA A 307 11.46 -7.70 5.58
C ALA A 307 11.57 -9.15 6.07
N VAL A 308 12.56 -9.46 6.90
CA VAL A 308 12.77 -10.80 7.47
C VAL A 308 11.63 -11.17 8.42
N LYS A 309 11.23 -10.27 9.30
CA LYS A 309 10.19 -10.56 10.31
C LYS A 309 8.78 -10.56 9.74
N ASN A 310 8.57 -9.80 8.67
CA ASN A 310 7.27 -9.75 7.98
C ASN A 310 7.16 -10.75 6.82
N LEU A 311 8.24 -11.50 6.51
CA LEU A 311 8.33 -12.43 5.37
C LEU A 311 7.96 -11.77 4.03
N VAL A 312 8.50 -10.57 3.77
CA VAL A 312 8.23 -9.79 2.56
C VAL A 312 9.50 -9.43 1.82
N ILE A 313 9.37 -9.11 0.54
CA ILE A 313 10.48 -8.62 -0.29
C ILE A 313 10.69 -7.15 0.00
N SER A 314 11.89 -6.77 0.46
CA SER A 314 12.22 -5.36 0.68
C SER A 314 12.12 -4.54 -0.60
N VAL A 315 11.70 -3.26 -0.49
CA VAL A 315 11.84 -2.29 -1.58
C VAL A 315 13.31 -2.02 -1.94
N ARG A 316 14.25 -2.33 -1.04
CA ARG A 316 15.71 -2.17 -1.26
C ARG A 316 16.30 -3.42 -1.90
N LYS A 317 17.08 -3.24 -2.98
CA LYS A 317 17.77 -4.34 -3.68
C LYS A 317 19.06 -4.82 -2.98
N ASP A 318 19.60 -4.01 -2.06
CA ASP A 318 20.76 -4.35 -1.24
C ASP A 318 20.43 -5.20 -0.01
N ILE A 319 19.17 -5.70 0.07
CA ILE A 319 18.72 -6.66 1.09
C ILE A 319 18.46 -8.02 0.42
N PRO A 320 19.13 -9.09 0.89
CA PRO A 320 18.92 -10.44 0.39
C PRO A 320 17.48 -10.93 0.56
N GLN A 321 17.09 -11.90 -0.26
CA GLN A 321 15.74 -12.50 -0.24
C GLN A 321 15.76 -13.94 0.32
N ASP A 322 16.75 -14.31 1.14
CA ASP A 322 16.92 -15.71 1.59
C ASP A 322 15.78 -16.18 2.50
N HIS A 323 15.11 -15.24 3.16
CA HIS A 323 13.91 -15.48 3.98
C HIS A 323 12.63 -15.66 3.17
N ILE A 324 12.69 -15.50 1.84
CA ILE A 324 11.56 -15.65 0.92
C ILE A 324 11.68 -17.00 0.20
N LEU A 325 10.57 -17.72 0.07
CA LEU A 325 10.50 -18.96 -0.71
C LEU A 325 11.03 -18.73 -2.14
N PRO A 326 11.82 -19.65 -2.69
CA PRO A 326 12.43 -19.48 -4.01
C PRO A 326 11.46 -19.05 -5.11
N ASP A 327 10.27 -19.65 -5.15
CA ASP A 327 9.23 -19.40 -6.15
C ASP A 327 8.58 -18.01 -6.02
N MET A 328 8.80 -17.33 -4.88
CA MET A 328 8.22 -16.02 -4.58
C MET A 328 9.25 -14.90 -4.66
N ARG A 329 10.53 -15.21 -4.83
CA ARG A 329 11.57 -14.20 -4.92
C ARG A 329 11.37 -13.32 -6.14
N TYR A 330 11.63 -12.04 -5.98
CA TYR A 330 11.70 -11.15 -7.13
C TYR A 330 12.93 -11.49 -7.97
N ILE A 331 12.71 -11.65 -9.26
CA ILE A 331 13.78 -11.84 -10.25
C ILE A 331 14.09 -10.45 -10.82
N GLU A 332 15.36 -10.02 -10.71
CA GLU A 332 15.77 -8.70 -11.18
C GLU A 332 15.47 -8.55 -12.68
N GLY A 333 14.80 -7.45 -13.04
CA GLY A 333 14.35 -7.21 -14.42
C GLY A 333 13.11 -7.99 -14.86
N ALA A 334 12.54 -8.86 -14.02
CA ALA A 334 11.27 -9.50 -14.33
C ALA A 334 10.15 -8.44 -14.43
N PRO A 335 9.23 -8.58 -15.39
CA PRO A 335 8.12 -7.67 -15.51
C PRO A 335 7.18 -7.78 -14.30
N PHE A 336 6.54 -6.68 -13.98
CA PHE A 336 5.42 -6.66 -13.04
C PHE A 336 4.30 -5.74 -13.58
N MET A 337 3.10 -5.96 -13.08
CA MET A 337 1.93 -5.14 -13.39
C MET A 337 1.60 -4.29 -12.17
N MET A 338 1.55 -2.99 -12.36
CA MET A 338 1.29 -2.04 -11.30
C MET A 338 0.04 -1.22 -11.64
N PRO A 339 -0.84 -1.01 -10.66
CA PRO A 339 -1.92 -0.04 -10.81
C PRO A 339 -1.32 1.37 -10.83
N GLU A 340 -1.92 2.28 -11.57
CA GLU A 340 -1.54 3.69 -11.57
C GLU A 340 -2.20 4.46 -10.42
N ALA A 341 -1.61 5.59 -10.05
CA ALA A 341 -2.13 6.41 -8.95
C ALA A 341 -3.58 6.88 -9.21
N GLU A 342 -3.87 7.22 -10.46
CA GLU A 342 -5.20 7.65 -10.91
C GLU A 342 -6.27 6.58 -10.72
N ASP A 343 -5.90 5.29 -10.74
CA ASP A 343 -6.81 4.17 -10.53
C ASP A 343 -7.39 4.12 -9.12
N PHE A 344 -6.74 4.81 -8.18
CA PHE A 344 -7.15 4.87 -6.78
C PHE A 344 -7.92 6.15 -6.43
N THR A 345 -8.12 7.08 -7.36
CA THR A 345 -9.04 8.19 -7.16
C THR A 345 -10.46 7.69 -6.91
N ALA A 346 -11.31 8.50 -6.29
CA ALA A 346 -12.70 8.12 -6.04
C ALA A 346 -13.42 7.72 -7.34
N GLN A 347 -13.21 8.49 -8.41
CA GLN A 347 -13.79 8.21 -9.73
C GLN A 347 -13.21 6.93 -10.34
N GLY A 348 -11.89 6.78 -10.37
CA GLY A 348 -11.23 5.57 -10.89
C GLY A 348 -11.64 4.32 -10.13
N SER A 349 -11.74 4.41 -8.80
CA SER A 349 -12.19 3.30 -7.95
C SER A 349 -13.62 2.85 -8.26
N GLN A 350 -14.55 3.80 -8.49
CA GLN A 350 -15.92 3.49 -8.86
C GLN A 350 -16.00 2.88 -10.25
N GLU A 351 -15.25 3.41 -11.22
CA GLU A 351 -15.20 2.90 -12.57
C GLU A 351 -14.67 1.46 -12.62
N PHE A 352 -13.55 1.18 -12.00
CA PHE A 352 -13.00 -0.19 -11.94
C PHE A 352 -13.94 -1.16 -11.24
N THR A 353 -14.60 -0.76 -10.15
CA THR A 353 -15.61 -1.57 -9.47
C THR A 353 -16.76 -1.93 -10.39
N LYS A 354 -17.31 -0.93 -11.10
CA LYS A 354 -18.40 -1.12 -12.06
C LYS A 354 -18.00 -2.04 -13.21
N VAL A 355 -16.83 -1.82 -13.79
CA VAL A 355 -16.32 -2.66 -14.89
C VAL A 355 -16.10 -4.09 -14.43
N ALA A 356 -15.47 -4.29 -13.25
CA ALA A 356 -15.27 -5.63 -12.70
C ALA A 356 -16.59 -6.36 -12.45
N GLN A 357 -17.61 -5.68 -11.90
CA GLN A 357 -18.96 -6.24 -11.73
C GLN A 357 -19.58 -6.63 -13.06
N GLN A 358 -19.54 -5.76 -14.06
CA GLN A 358 -20.10 -6.07 -15.39
C GLN A 358 -19.47 -7.30 -16.05
N ILE A 359 -18.19 -7.56 -15.78
CA ILE A 359 -17.45 -8.67 -16.38
C ILE A 359 -17.66 -9.98 -15.60
N PHE A 360 -17.58 -9.94 -14.27
CA PHE A 360 -17.47 -11.14 -13.43
C PHE A 360 -18.75 -11.45 -12.64
N ASP A 361 -19.61 -10.45 -12.38
CA ASP A 361 -20.89 -10.70 -11.69
C ASP A 361 -21.91 -11.26 -12.68
N ARG A 362 -22.06 -12.57 -12.65
CA ARG A 362 -23.03 -13.28 -13.53
C ARG A 362 -24.41 -13.42 -12.91
N GLY A 363 -24.66 -12.69 -11.81
CA GLY A 363 -25.81 -12.92 -10.96
C GLY A 363 -25.72 -14.31 -10.33
N THR A 364 -25.78 -14.40 -9.04
CA THR A 364 -26.07 -15.68 -8.36
C THR A 364 -27.44 -16.14 -8.87
N LYS A 365 -27.44 -17.01 -9.91
CA LYS A 365 -28.62 -17.77 -10.28
C LYS A 365 -28.84 -18.85 -9.25
#